data_2af0c3986932b4f5ecdd3b302bf9ce4b
#
_entry.id   2af0c3986932b4f5ecdd3b302bf9ce4b
#
_cell.length_a   1.000
_cell.length_b   1.000
_cell.length_c   1.000
_cell.angle_alpha   90.00
_cell.angle_beta   90.00
_cell.angle_gamma   90.00
#
_symmetry.space_group_name_H-M   'P 1'
#
loop_
_entity.id
_entity.type
_entity.pdbx_description
1 polymer ?
#
loop_
_entity_poly.entity_id
_entity_poly.type
_entity_poly.pdbx_seq_one_letter_code
_entity_poly.pdbx_strand_id
1 'polypeptide(L)'
;MSLSAIQQITDIEQQAKDCVSEANANARLIVQEARQQADLQYTTVQKTALEKAAEITSAARTRSESTSQYILEQARVDCANLREQAQNKMDAAVSKVIERVVSG
;
A
#
# COMPACT_ATOMS: atom_id res chain seq x y z
N MET A 1 -52.48 -19.97 -52.71
CA MET A 1 -51.19 -20.38 -52.10
C MET A 1 -51.39 -21.69 -51.39
N SER A 2 -50.47 -22.59 -51.53
CA SER A 2 -50.54 -23.85 -50.85
C SER A 2 -50.37 -23.67 -49.35
N LEU A 3 -50.98 -24.54 -48.56
CA LEU A 3 -50.82 -24.62 -47.11
C LEU A 3 -49.33 -24.78 -46.73
N SER A 4 -48.59 -25.45 -47.57
CA SER A 4 -47.14 -25.67 -47.41
C SER A 4 -46.35 -24.34 -47.43
N ALA A 5 -46.70 -23.40 -48.31
CA ALA A 5 -46.00 -22.13 -48.39
C ALA A 5 -46.30 -21.25 -47.15
N ILE A 6 -47.55 -21.28 -46.63
CA ILE A 6 -47.90 -20.59 -45.41
C ILE A 6 -47.19 -21.19 -44.21
N GLN A 7 -47.07 -22.51 -44.16
CA GLN A 7 -46.35 -23.21 -43.11
C GLN A 7 -44.85 -22.89 -43.07
N GLN A 8 -44.23 -22.82 -44.25
CA GLN A 8 -42.82 -22.41 -44.39
C GLN A 8 -42.60 -20.99 -43.89
N ILE A 9 -43.51 -20.05 -44.22
CA ILE A 9 -43.40 -18.68 -43.73
C ILE A 9 -43.54 -18.64 -42.22
N THR A 10 -44.48 -19.38 -41.65
CA THR A 10 -44.70 -19.45 -40.19
C THR A 10 -43.48 -20.01 -39.48
N ASP A 11 -42.86 -21.07 -40.06
CA ASP A 11 -41.65 -21.67 -39.50
C ASP A 11 -40.46 -20.69 -39.54
N ILE A 12 -40.31 -19.96 -40.61
CA ILE A 12 -39.24 -18.94 -40.75
C ILE A 12 -39.47 -17.82 -39.76
N GLU A 13 -40.68 -17.35 -39.59
CA GLU A 13 -41.03 -16.31 -38.61
C GLU A 13 -40.73 -16.80 -37.16
N GLN A 14 -41.06 -18.05 -36.87
CA GLN A 14 -40.76 -18.61 -35.54
C GLN A 14 -39.27 -18.74 -35.31
N GLN A 15 -38.51 -19.21 -36.29
CA GLN A 15 -37.05 -19.25 -36.21
C GLN A 15 -36.42 -17.88 -36.00
N ALA A 16 -36.94 -16.86 -36.70
CA ALA A 16 -36.50 -15.50 -36.54
C ALA A 16 -36.75 -14.97 -35.11
N LYS A 17 -37.94 -15.24 -34.56
CA LYS A 17 -38.28 -14.88 -33.19
C LYS A 17 -37.40 -15.59 -32.18
N ASP A 18 -37.14 -16.88 -32.37
CA ASP A 18 -36.27 -17.66 -31.51
C ASP A 18 -34.84 -17.15 -31.56
N CYS A 19 -34.37 -16.78 -32.75
CA CYS A 19 -33.03 -16.19 -32.93
C CYS A 19 -32.88 -14.86 -32.18
N VAL A 20 -33.88 -13.98 -32.25
CA VAL A 20 -33.87 -12.70 -31.52
C VAL A 20 -33.94 -12.93 -30.01
N SER A 21 -34.80 -13.86 -29.57
CA SER A 21 -34.95 -14.21 -28.16
C SER A 21 -33.62 -14.77 -27.59
N GLU A 22 -32.98 -15.66 -28.31
CA GLU A 22 -31.69 -16.24 -27.93
C GLU A 22 -30.57 -15.18 -27.90
N ALA A 23 -30.52 -14.30 -28.90
CA ALA A 23 -29.57 -13.21 -28.95
C ALA A 23 -29.73 -12.25 -27.75
N ASN A 24 -30.97 -11.94 -27.39
CA ASN A 24 -31.30 -11.11 -26.22
C ASN A 24 -30.88 -11.79 -24.90
N ALA A 25 -31.14 -13.09 -24.78
CA ALA A 25 -30.72 -13.87 -23.60
C ALA A 25 -29.21 -13.91 -23.47
N ASN A 26 -28.51 -14.16 -24.58
CA ASN A 26 -27.05 -14.16 -24.62
C ASN A 26 -26.46 -12.79 -24.28
N ALA A 27 -27.06 -11.72 -24.79
CA ALA A 27 -26.63 -10.35 -24.49
C ALA A 27 -26.75 -10.05 -22.99
N ARG A 28 -27.84 -10.46 -22.37
CA ARG A 28 -28.03 -10.29 -20.91
C ARG A 28 -27.02 -11.09 -20.10
N LEU A 29 -26.73 -12.31 -20.52
CA LEU A 29 -25.70 -13.13 -19.88
C LEU A 29 -24.33 -12.49 -19.96
N ILE A 30 -23.95 -12.00 -21.15
CA ILE A 30 -22.66 -11.34 -21.35
C ILE A 30 -22.52 -10.13 -20.42
N VAL A 31 -23.56 -9.30 -20.33
CA VAL A 31 -23.56 -8.12 -19.45
C VAL A 31 -23.48 -8.53 -17.98
N GLN A 32 -24.23 -9.55 -17.59
CA GLN A 32 -24.22 -10.06 -16.23
C GLN A 32 -22.86 -10.60 -15.84
N GLU A 33 -22.24 -11.42 -16.68
CA GLU A 33 -20.90 -11.96 -16.45
C GLU A 33 -19.85 -10.85 -16.39
N ALA A 34 -19.95 -9.87 -17.28
CA ALA A 34 -19.03 -8.73 -17.29
C ALA A 34 -19.14 -7.92 -15.98
N ARG A 35 -20.34 -7.72 -15.46
CA ARG A 35 -20.56 -7.06 -14.17
C ARG A 35 -19.98 -7.86 -13.01
N GLN A 36 -20.21 -9.16 -12.99
CA GLN A 36 -19.65 -10.03 -11.97
C GLN A 36 -18.12 -10.02 -11.98
N GLN A 37 -17.52 -10.10 -13.16
CA GLN A 37 -16.06 -10.01 -13.30
C GLN A 37 -15.52 -8.64 -12.86
N ALA A 38 -16.22 -7.56 -13.21
CA ALA A 38 -15.83 -6.22 -12.79
C ALA A 38 -15.89 -6.06 -11.27
N ASP A 39 -16.93 -6.59 -10.62
CA ASP A 39 -17.07 -6.55 -9.17
C ASP A 39 -15.97 -7.36 -8.46
N LEU A 40 -15.67 -8.56 -8.96
CA LEU A 40 -14.57 -9.39 -8.45
C LEU A 40 -13.22 -8.69 -8.61
N GLN A 41 -12.99 -8.11 -9.77
CA GLN A 41 -11.76 -7.37 -10.06
C GLN A 41 -11.60 -6.15 -9.16
N TYR A 42 -12.68 -5.39 -8.96
CA TYR A 42 -12.71 -4.26 -8.05
C TYR A 42 -12.36 -4.67 -6.62
N THR A 43 -13.01 -5.72 -6.12
CA THR A 43 -12.77 -6.26 -4.77
C THR A 43 -11.32 -6.72 -4.61
N THR A 44 -10.80 -7.42 -5.60
CA THR A 44 -9.40 -7.90 -5.59
C THR A 44 -8.40 -6.76 -5.59
N VAL A 45 -8.61 -5.76 -6.45
CA VAL A 45 -7.74 -4.57 -6.51
C VAL A 45 -7.77 -3.79 -5.21
N GLN A 46 -8.96 -3.62 -4.62
CA GLN A 46 -9.13 -2.94 -3.34
C GLN A 46 -8.39 -3.68 -2.21
N LYS A 47 -8.54 -4.99 -2.14
CA LYS A 47 -7.84 -5.82 -1.16
C LYS A 47 -6.32 -5.71 -1.32
N THR A 48 -5.82 -5.85 -2.54
CA THR A 48 -4.40 -5.74 -2.85
C THR A 48 -3.85 -4.35 -2.50
N ALA A 49 -4.61 -3.30 -2.78
CA ALA A 49 -4.22 -1.93 -2.44
C ALA A 49 -4.12 -1.73 -0.92
N LEU A 50 -5.07 -2.27 -0.17
CA LEU A 50 -5.05 -2.21 1.30
C LEU A 50 -3.88 -3.00 1.89
N GLU A 51 -3.60 -4.18 1.37
CA GLU A 51 -2.44 -4.99 1.78
C GLU A 51 -1.13 -4.26 1.50
N LYS A 52 -1.00 -3.67 0.31
CA LYS A 52 0.18 -2.87 -0.05
C LYS A 52 0.35 -1.64 0.83
N ALA A 53 -0.73 -0.94 1.12
CA ALA A 53 -0.71 0.20 2.04
C ALA A 53 -0.25 -0.21 3.44
N ALA A 54 -0.73 -1.35 3.94
CA ALA A 54 -0.31 -1.91 5.22
C ALA A 54 1.17 -2.28 5.24
N GLU A 55 1.68 -2.89 4.17
CA GLU A 55 3.10 -3.22 4.03
C GLU A 55 3.99 -1.97 4.01
N ILE A 56 3.60 -0.96 3.24
CA ILE A 56 4.33 0.32 3.16
C ILE A 56 4.36 1.00 4.52
N THR A 57 3.23 1.05 5.22
CA THR A 57 3.12 1.64 6.55
C THR A 57 3.97 0.89 7.57
N SER A 58 3.93 -0.44 7.55
CA SER A 58 4.74 -1.28 8.43
C SER A 58 6.24 -1.10 8.18
N ALA A 59 6.65 -1.09 6.91
CA ALA A 59 8.05 -0.88 6.54
C ALA A 59 8.54 0.52 6.93
N ALA A 60 7.70 1.55 6.74
CA ALA A 60 8.03 2.91 7.15
C ALA A 60 8.17 3.02 8.67
N ARG A 61 7.31 2.36 9.43
CA ARG A 61 7.39 2.31 10.90
C ARG A 61 8.68 1.65 11.38
N THR A 62 9.01 0.49 10.83
CA THR A 62 10.24 -0.24 11.17
C THR A 62 11.48 0.60 10.85
N ARG A 63 11.50 1.26 9.69
CA ARG A 63 12.59 2.15 9.31
C ARG A 63 12.71 3.35 10.25
N SER A 64 11.57 3.94 10.61
CA SER A 64 11.51 5.08 11.53
C SER A 64 12.02 4.70 12.92
N GLU A 65 11.62 3.55 13.44
CA GLU A 65 12.10 3.03 14.73
C GLU A 65 13.61 2.80 14.70
N SER A 66 14.12 2.17 13.66
CA SER A 66 15.56 1.94 13.48
C SER A 66 16.34 3.25 13.40
N THR A 67 15.85 4.23 12.64
CA THR A 67 16.45 5.56 12.52
C THR A 67 16.43 6.30 13.87
N SER A 68 15.33 6.23 14.60
CA SER A 68 15.22 6.84 15.92
C SER A 68 16.20 6.25 16.91
N GLN A 69 16.33 4.93 16.93
CA GLN A 69 17.30 4.25 17.78
C GLN A 69 18.74 4.66 17.44
N TYR A 70 19.05 4.76 16.16
CA TYR A 70 20.36 5.22 15.72
C TYR A 70 20.65 6.65 16.19
N ILE A 71 19.71 7.57 16.01
CA ILE A 71 19.84 8.96 16.43
C ILE A 71 19.99 9.07 17.95
N LEU A 72 19.20 8.32 18.72
CA LEU A 72 19.30 8.31 20.17
C LEU A 72 20.64 7.77 20.65
N GLU A 73 21.15 6.70 20.03
CA GLU A 73 22.46 6.16 20.37
C GLU A 73 23.58 7.13 20.03
N GLN A 74 23.53 7.81 18.89
CA GLN A 74 24.50 8.85 18.54
C GLN A 74 24.45 10.01 19.52
N ALA A 75 23.27 10.45 19.91
CA ALA A 75 23.10 11.51 20.92
C ALA A 75 23.67 11.08 22.28
N ARG A 76 23.49 9.84 22.67
CA ARG A 76 24.07 9.30 23.91
C ARG A 76 25.60 9.31 23.88
N VAL A 77 26.18 8.88 22.78
CA VAL A 77 27.64 8.90 22.57
C VAL A 77 28.16 10.32 22.58
N ASP A 78 27.51 11.23 21.86
CA ASP A 78 27.91 12.63 21.80
C ASP A 78 27.82 13.30 23.19
N CYS A 79 26.78 13.02 23.95
CA CYS A 79 26.66 13.52 25.32
C CYS A 79 27.78 12.98 26.24
N ALA A 80 28.11 11.69 26.11
CA ALA A 80 29.19 11.09 26.86
C ALA A 80 30.55 11.75 26.54
N ASN A 81 30.82 11.95 25.24
CA ASN A 81 32.05 12.61 24.80
C ASN A 81 32.11 14.07 25.27
N LEU A 82 30.97 14.79 25.22
CA LEU A 82 30.91 16.18 25.69
C LEU A 82 31.16 16.26 27.21
N ARG A 83 30.64 15.35 27.98
CA ARG A 83 30.90 15.27 29.44
C ARG A 83 32.36 15.00 29.73
N GLU A 84 32.99 14.07 29.00
CA GLU A 84 34.38 13.76 29.15
C GLU A 84 35.25 14.99 28.80
N GLN A 85 34.99 15.67 27.73
CA GLN A 85 35.72 16.88 27.35
C GLN A 85 35.54 17.99 28.39
N ALA A 86 34.35 18.19 28.90
CA ALA A 86 34.07 19.16 29.94
C ALA A 86 34.79 18.84 31.24
N GLN A 87 34.83 17.54 31.63
CA GLN A 87 35.54 17.07 32.81
C GLN A 87 37.03 17.31 32.68
N ASN A 88 37.62 17.00 31.52
CA ASN A 88 39.05 17.22 31.27
C ASN A 88 39.40 18.70 31.30
N LYS A 89 38.55 19.58 30.75
CA LYS A 89 38.77 21.02 30.84
C LYS A 89 38.67 21.56 32.26
N MET A 90 37.73 21.00 33.03
CA MET A 90 37.54 21.36 34.42
C MET A 90 38.77 20.96 35.24
N ASP A 91 39.27 19.72 35.08
CA ASP A 91 40.45 19.22 35.74
C ASP A 91 41.69 20.06 35.40
N ALA A 92 41.83 20.43 34.12
CA ALA A 92 42.91 21.31 33.67
C ALA A 92 42.84 22.70 34.29
N ALA A 93 41.65 23.27 34.38
CA ALA A 93 41.42 24.56 35.00
C ALA A 93 41.71 24.52 36.52
N VAL A 94 41.28 23.49 37.20
CA VAL A 94 41.55 23.29 38.64
C VAL A 94 43.05 23.13 38.87
N SER A 95 43.74 22.33 38.06
CA SER A 95 45.19 22.17 38.16
C SER A 95 45.94 23.50 37.96
N LYS A 96 45.49 24.31 37.01
CA LYS A 96 46.08 25.62 36.75
C LYS A 96 45.91 26.59 37.88
N VAL A 97 44.76 26.60 38.54
CA VAL A 97 44.49 27.41 39.71
C VAL A 97 45.35 26.97 40.90
N ILE A 98 45.43 25.67 41.17
CA ILE A 98 46.30 25.12 42.23
C ILE A 98 47.76 25.48 41.98
N GLU A 99 48.22 25.31 40.78
CA GLU A 99 49.60 25.67 40.40
C GLU A 99 49.94 27.14 40.66
N ARG A 100 49.02 28.04 40.35
CA ARG A 100 49.15 29.47 40.59
C ARG A 100 49.12 29.81 42.06
N VAL A 101 48.32 29.16 42.84
CA VAL A 101 48.23 29.40 44.29
C VAL A 101 49.49 28.88 45.00
N VAL A 102 50.03 27.75 44.58
CA VAL A 102 51.19 27.16 45.22
C VAL A 102 52.49 27.87 44.81
N SER A 103 52.61 28.39 43.59
CA SER A 103 53.83 29.05 43.07
C SER A 103 53.84 30.58 43.26
N GLY A 104 52.68 31.09 43.61
CA GLY A 104 52.51 32.52 43.85
C GLY A 104 52.77 32.90 45.24
#